data_37b698a7466387ddfe57212be671a579
#
_entry.id   37b698a7466387ddfe57212be671a579
#
_cell.length_a   1.000
_cell.length_b   1.000
_cell.length_c   1.000
_cell.angle_alpha   90.00
_cell.angle_beta   90.00
_cell.angle_gamma   90.00
#
_symmetry.space_group_name_H-M   'P 1'
#
loop_
_entity.id
_entity.type
_entity.pdbx_description
1 polymer ?
#
loop_
_entity_poly.entity_id
_entity_poly.type
_entity_poly.pdbx_seq_one_letter_code
_entity_poly.pdbx_strand_id
1 'polypeptide(L)'
;MPSESRPTERTAAKAGQSKHKLSIVGIGPGSPQLRTAAATNAILSADFVVGYRPYLELISDLLPGKQVFSSSMGKEVDRVKAAVDLLEQGSVALVSSGDPNVYGMAGLGLELARQPSAVEIVPGVTSFTAASCRAGLAFRECVAVISLSDLLTPWQQIEGRLRLAAETQMPVALYNPKSKRRDWQLLRALDICGARDVLVAKNIGREEEEIFYTSSQKLIDEESLRERINMTALVIILGRGTFQGLTSQTAALNLVGIGPGDPENLTQEAHSILKSSQKIYGAQRYLQLIGDITSAHKVTHSGPCPERMAARLREAKQVAGAGGKASILTGGDPSIFSSGWRILDQAHGVPVHISPGVSAFSSVAARAGAPLVSDFALLSSAHDPARLSALAGAGFAVVAYNVKGQEIASLLEEVDPLRPVVLARDVAREGENTMILTAEDLLAAKPTGFRNTLLVASANSRILEGRIITKRGYDSKYCY
;
A
#
# COMPACT_ATOMS: atom_id res chain seq x y z
N MET A 1 -50.35 35.84 32.67
CA MET A 1 -49.29 34.82 32.72
C MET A 1 -49.51 33.89 31.55
N PRO A 2 -48.75 33.96 30.45
CA PRO A 2 -48.82 32.99 29.39
C PRO A 2 -47.75 31.90 29.63
N SER A 3 -48.15 30.66 29.46
CA SER A 3 -47.37 29.45 29.61
C SER A 3 -46.35 29.27 28.48
N GLU A 4 -45.06 29.09 28.85
CA GLU A 4 -43.99 28.73 27.96
C GLU A 4 -44.18 27.30 27.48
N SER A 5 -44.33 27.14 26.17
CA SER A 5 -44.24 25.84 25.49
C SER A 5 -42.78 25.47 25.28
N ARG A 6 -42.35 24.33 25.88
CA ARG A 6 -41.05 23.68 25.64
C ARG A 6 -40.97 23.19 24.17
N PRO A 7 -39.81 23.30 23.51
CA PRO A 7 -39.61 22.69 22.19
C PRO A 7 -39.53 21.17 22.36
N THR A 8 -40.32 20.47 21.56
CA THR A 8 -40.29 19.02 21.40
C THR A 8 -38.94 18.59 20.82
N GLU A 9 -38.21 17.77 21.57
CA GLU A 9 -37.05 17.02 21.10
C GLU A 9 -37.48 16.16 19.90
N ARG A 10 -36.97 16.52 18.72
CA ARG A 10 -37.00 15.62 17.56
C ARG A 10 -36.06 14.45 17.85
N THR A 11 -36.61 13.32 18.17
CA THR A 11 -35.94 12.03 18.18
C THR A 11 -35.27 11.82 16.84
N ALA A 12 -33.93 11.89 16.79
CA ALA A 12 -33.16 11.45 15.63
C ALA A 12 -33.45 9.95 15.46
N ALA A 13 -34.09 9.60 14.37
CA ALA A 13 -34.29 8.22 13.97
C ALA A 13 -32.91 7.54 13.94
N LYS A 14 -32.72 6.51 14.76
CA LYS A 14 -31.57 5.60 14.68
C LYS A 14 -31.60 5.01 13.27
N ALA A 15 -30.67 5.46 12.41
CA ALA A 15 -30.41 4.82 11.15
C ALA A 15 -30.06 3.35 11.47
N GLY A 16 -30.89 2.42 11.03
CA GLY A 16 -30.68 1.00 11.26
C GLY A 16 -29.29 0.61 10.74
N GLN A 17 -28.47 0.00 11.58
CA GLN A 17 -27.21 -0.59 11.16
C GLN A 17 -27.52 -1.60 10.06
N SER A 18 -26.91 -1.45 8.89
CA SER A 18 -27.05 -2.41 7.81
C SER A 18 -26.65 -3.80 8.34
N LYS A 19 -27.53 -4.77 8.13
CA LYS A 19 -27.31 -6.17 8.54
C LYS A 19 -26.16 -6.80 7.74
N HIS A 20 -25.79 -6.23 6.61
CA HIS A 20 -24.83 -6.72 5.64
C HIS A 20 -23.63 -5.78 5.51
N LYS A 21 -22.47 -6.33 5.14
CA LYS A 21 -21.18 -5.64 5.12
C LYS A 21 -20.69 -5.42 3.68
N LEU A 22 -20.19 -4.21 3.40
CA LEU A 22 -19.40 -3.93 2.20
C LEU A 22 -17.92 -4.07 2.53
N SER A 23 -17.25 -5.06 1.95
CA SER A 23 -15.80 -5.20 2.03
C SER A 23 -15.17 -4.81 0.69
N ILE A 24 -14.28 -3.81 0.68
CA ILE A 24 -13.48 -3.44 -0.50
C ILE A 24 -12.16 -4.16 -0.40
N VAL A 25 -11.97 -5.17 -1.25
CA VAL A 25 -10.96 -6.20 -1.05
C VAL A 25 -9.80 -6.06 -2.03
N GLY A 26 -8.59 -5.87 -1.48
CA GLY A 26 -7.33 -5.90 -2.23
C GLY A 26 -6.87 -7.33 -2.48
N ILE A 27 -6.88 -7.75 -3.73
CA ILE A 27 -6.52 -9.13 -4.10
C ILE A 27 -5.03 -9.33 -4.42
N GLY A 28 -4.20 -8.29 -4.21
CA GLY A 28 -2.81 -8.29 -4.67
C GLY A 28 -2.70 -8.06 -6.18
N PRO A 29 -1.47 -8.04 -6.75
CA PRO A 29 -1.25 -7.62 -8.14
C PRO A 29 -1.72 -8.63 -9.19
N GLY A 30 -1.87 -9.92 -8.83
CA GLY A 30 -2.38 -10.89 -9.81
C GLY A 30 -2.32 -12.35 -9.38
N SER A 31 -1.18 -12.82 -8.88
CA SER A 31 -1.02 -14.23 -8.46
C SER A 31 -1.83 -14.53 -7.19
N PRO A 32 -2.52 -15.68 -7.10
CA PRO A 32 -3.09 -16.19 -5.85
C PRO A 32 -2.06 -16.25 -4.72
N GLN A 33 -0.78 -16.49 -5.03
CA GLN A 33 0.32 -16.52 -4.06
C GLN A 33 0.53 -15.18 -3.34
N LEU A 34 0.23 -14.05 -4.00
CA LEU A 34 0.33 -12.71 -3.44
C LEU A 34 -0.96 -12.20 -2.78
N ARG A 35 -2.01 -13.03 -2.75
CA ARG A 35 -3.26 -12.75 -2.06
C ARG A 35 -3.13 -13.09 -0.57
N THR A 36 -3.71 -12.25 0.29
CA THR A 36 -3.72 -12.48 1.75
C THR A 36 -4.83 -13.43 2.16
N ALA A 37 -4.69 -14.03 3.35
CA ALA A 37 -5.77 -14.83 3.94
C ALA A 37 -7.02 -13.96 4.19
N ALA A 38 -6.84 -12.73 4.69
CA ALA A 38 -7.94 -11.78 4.90
C ALA A 38 -8.73 -11.50 3.62
N ALA A 39 -8.04 -11.29 2.48
CA ALA A 39 -8.70 -11.09 1.19
C ALA A 39 -9.49 -12.33 0.75
N THR A 40 -8.91 -13.51 0.91
CA THR A 40 -9.59 -14.80 0.62
C THR A 40 -10.84 -14.96 1.48
N ASN A 41 -10.72 -14.74 2.79
CA ASN A 41 -11.83 -14.87 3.75
C ASN A 41 -12.96 -13.86 3.46
N ALA A 42 -12.61 -12.60 3.15
CA ALA A 42 -13.57 -11.56 2.82
C ALA A 42 -14.38 -11.90 1.55
N ILE A 43 -13.74 -12.48 0.52
CA ILE A 43 -14.44 -12.92 -0.70
C ILE A 43 -15.30 -14.16 -0.42
N LEU A 44 -14.77 -15.15 0.31
CA LEU A 44 -15.51 -16.38 0.61
C LEU A 44 -16.72 -16.15 1.52
N SER A 45 -16.67 -15.17 2.42
CA SER A 45 -17.78 -14.84 3.32
C SER A 45 -18.85 -13.93 2.69
N ALA A 46 -18.58 -13.31 1.54
CA ALA A 46 -19.53 -12.43 0.86
C ALA A 46 -20.58 -13.26 0.08
N ASP A 47 -21.82 -12.77 0.05
CA ASP A 47 -22.90 -13.32 -0.77
C ASP A 47 -22.72 -12.92 -2.24
N PHE A 48 -22.29 -11.68 -2.47
CA PHE A 48 -22.09 -11.08 -3.78
C PHE A 48 -20.63 -10.68 -3.98
N VAL A 49 -20.10 -10.93 -5.18
CA VAL A 49 -18.77 -10.47 -5.59
C VAL A 49 -18.89 -9.53 -6.78
N VAL A 50 -18.44 -8.30 -6.61
CA VAL A 50 -18.51 -7.24 -7.63
C VAL A 50 -17.11 -6.85 -8.05
N GLY A 51 -16.84 -6.78 -9.37
CA GLY A 51 -15.50 -6.45 -9.82
C GLY A 51 -15.37 -6.10 -11.31
N TYR A 52 -14.21 -5.59 -11.69
CA TYR A 52 -13.78 -5.49 -13.07
C TYR A 52 -13.47 -6.89 -13.59
N ARG A 53 -13.96 -7.25 -14.80
CA ARG A 53 -13.85 -8.61 -15.35
C ARG A 53 -12.45 -9.20 -15.24
N PRO A 54 -11.36 -8.55 -15.69
CA PRO A 54 -10.02 -9.11 -15.56
C PRO A 54 -9.56 -9.34 -14.11
N TYR A 55 -10.11 -8.61 -13.13
CA TYR A 55 -9.77 -8.85 -11.72
C TYR A 55 -10.54 -10.03 -11.14
N LEU A 56 -11.77 -10.25 -11.61
CA LEU A 56 -12.55 -11.43 -11.24
C LEU A 56 -11.92 -12.73 -11.78
N GLU A 57 -11.32 -12.67 -12.96
CA GLU A 57 -10.56 -13.79 -13.54
C GLU A 57 -9.37 -14.21 -12.66
N LEU A 58 -8.70 -13.25 -12.00
CA LEU A 58 -7.59 -13.50 -11.07
C LEU A 58 -8.00 -14.22 -9.77
N ILE A 59 -9.29 -14.27 -9.46
CA ILE A 59 -9.86 -14.91 -8.27
C ILE A 59 -10.88 -15.98 -8.64
N SER A 60 -10.81 -16.49 -9.86
CA SER A 60 -11.75 -17.52 -10.36
C SER A 60 -11.84 -18.75 -9.47
N ASP A 61 -10.77 -19.05 -8.71
CA ASP A 61 -10.71 -20.10 -7.69
C ASP A 61 -11.66 -19.89 -6.51
N LEU A 62 -12.09 -18.63 -6.24
CA LEU A 62 -12.96 -18.26 -5.12
C LEU A 62 -14.42 -17.99 -5.53
N LEU A 63 -14.73 -18.01 -6.82
CA LEU A 63 -16.06 -17.64 -7.34
C LEU A 63 -17.08 -18.76 -7.43
N PRO A 64 -16.75 -20.07 -7.40
CA PRO A 64 -17.76 -21.13 -7.48
C PRO A 64 -18.83 -20.97 -6.38
N GLY A 65 -20.10 -20.98 -6.78
CA GLY A 65 -21.25 -20.81 -5.89
C GLY A 65 -21.56 -19.36 -5.47
N LYS A 66 -20.81 -18.36 -5.96
CA LYS A 66 -21.03 -16.92 -5.68
C LYS A 66 -21.89 -16.26 -6.75
N GLN A 67 -22.67 -15.26 -6.35
CA GLN A 67 -23.31 -14.35 -7.30
C GLN A 67 -22.31 -13.28 -7.72
N VAL A 68 -21.95 -13.26 -9.01
CA VAL A 68 -20.87 -12.42 -9.53
C VAL A 68 -21.40 -11.33 -10.45
N PHE A 69 -21.05 -10.08 -10.15
CA PHE A 69 -21.39 -8.91 -10.97
C PHE A 69 -20.13 -8.32 -11.57
N SER A 70 -19.97 -8.47 -12.88
CA SER A 70 -18.81 -7.97 -13.61
C SER A 70 -19.12 -6.71 -14.39
N SER A 71 -18.14 -5.83 -14.52
CA SER A 71 -18.23 -4.64 -15.36
C SER A 71 -16.97 -4.43 -16.19
N SER A 72 -17.07 -3.59 -17.23
CA SER A 72 -15.93 -3.18 -18.07
C SER A 72 -15.15 -2.01 -17.47
N MET A 73 -14.04 -1.65 -18.10
CA MET A 73 -13.27 -0.44 -17.81
C MET A 73 -14.10 0.81 -18.07
N GLY A 74 -13.90 1.87 -17.27
CA GLY A 74 -14.66 3.13 -17.34
C GLY A 74 -16.05 3.07 -16.70
N LYS A 75 -16.37 1.97 -16.02
CA LYS A 75 -17.63 1.74 -15.30
C LYS A 75 -17.43 1.64 -13.79
N GLU A 76 -16.46 2.41 -13.26
CA GLU A 76 -16.10 2.40 -11.84
C GLU A 76 -17.27 2.85 -10.95
N VAL A 77 -17.94 3.93 -11.33
CA VAL A 77 -19.10 4.48 -10.59
C VAL A 77 -20.27 3.50 -10.61
N ASP A 78 -20.61 2.95 -11.78
CA ASP A 78 -21.71 1.97 -11.93
C ASP A 78 -21.42 0.71 -11.08
N ARG A 79 -20.16 0.27 -11.05
CA ARG A 79 -19.69 -0.88 -10.26
C ARG A 79 -19.90 -0.65 -8.77
N VAL A 80 -19.52 0.52 -8.25
CA VAL A 80 -19.68 0.83 -6.82
C VAL A 80 -21.15 0.98 -6.47
N LYS A 81 -21.95 1.65 -7.31
CA LYS A 81 -23.41 1.76 -7.12
C LYS A 81 -24.06 0.37 -7.03
N ALA A 82 -23.72 -0.52 -7.96
CA ALA A 82 -24.22 -1.91 -7.92
C ALA A 82 -23.81 -2.61 -6.61
N ALA A 83 -22.58 -2.42 -6.15
CA ALA A 83 -22.13 -3.00 -4.88
C ALA A 83 -22.89 -2.45 -3.67
N VAL A 84 -23.21 -1.15 -3.66
CA VAL A 84 -24.00 -0.50 -2.59
C VAL A 84 -25.45 -0.97 -2.60
N ASP A 85 -26.06 -1.10 -3.78
CA ASP A 85 -27.47 -1.54 -3.92
C ASP A 85 -27.64 -3.02 -3.49
N LEU A 86 -26.67 -3.87 -3.77
CA LEU A 86 -26.68 -5.27 -3.38
C LEU A 86 -26.60 -5.49 -1.85
N LEU A 87 -26.14 -4.48 -1.08
CA LEU A 87 -26.13 -4.55 0.39
C LEU A 87 -27.53 -4.70 1.02
N GLU A 88 -28.56 -4.39 0.29
CA GLU A 88 -29.94 -4.64 0.76
C GLU A 88 -30.28 -6.14 0.77
N GLN A 89 -29.55 -6.96 0.01
CA GLN A 89 -29.82 -8.38 -0.21
C GLN A 89 -28.80 -9.29 0.50
N GLY A 90 -27.55 -8.79 0.71
CA GLY A 90 -26.49 -9.59 1.35
C GLY A 90 -25.18 -8.83 1.47
N SER A 91 -24.18 -9.48 2.03
CA SER A 91 -22.82 -8.94 2.17
C SER A 91 -22.10 -8.94 0.82
N VAL A 92 -21.35 -7.89 0.54
CA VAL A 92 -20.73 -7.64 -0.77
C VAL A 92 -19.21 -7.53 -0.64
N ALA A 93 -18.46 -8.25 -1.49
CA ALA A 93 -17.05 -8.05 -1.73
C ALA A 93 -16.86 -7.25 -3.03
N LEU A 94 -16.38 -6.00 -2.92
CA LEU A 94 -15.98 -5.19 -4.05
C LEU A 94 -14.48 -5.39 -4.31
N VAL A 95 -14.13 -6.04 -5.42
CA VAL A 95 -12.76 -6.47 -5.73
C VAL A 95 -11.93 -5.33 -6.34
N SER A 96 -10.73 -5.12 -5.80
CA SER A 96 -9.72 -4.19 -6.30
C SER A 96 -8.38 -4.91 -6.49
N SER A 97 -7.72 -4.75 -7.65
CA SER A 97 -6.36 -5.27 -7.86
C SER A 97 -5.36 -4.50 -6.99
N GLY A 98 -4.31 -5.16 -6.55
CA GLY A 98 -3.32 -4.57 -5.65
C GLY A 98 -3.89 -4.28 -4.27
N ASP A 99 -3.72 -3.05 -3.81
CA ASP A 99 -4.30 -2.50 -2.59
C ASP A 99 -5.43 -1.52 -2.94
N PRO A 100 -6.61 -1.58 -2.30
CA PRO A 100 -7.74 -0.69 -2.60
C PRO A 100 -7.46 0.80 -2.42
N ASN A 101 -6.49 1.14 -1.56
CA ASN A 101 -6.05 2.51 -1.31
C ASN A 101 -5.07 3.03 -2.36
N VAL A 102 -4.38 2.17 -3.12
CA VAL A 102 -3.37 2.59 -4.09
C VAL A 102 -3.99 2.63 -5.49
N TYR A 103 -4.53 3.76 -5.87
CA TYR A 103 -5.29 3.96 -7.12
C TYR A 103 -6.43 2.96 -7.35
N GLY A 104 -6.91 2.37 -6.27
CA GLY A 104 -7.96 1.36 -6.26
C GLY A 104 -9.35 1.93 -5.95
N MET A 105 -10.23 1.05 -5.47
CA MET A 105 -11.67 1.33 -5.33
C MET A 105 -12.06 1.93 -3.97
N ALA A 106 -11.12 2.04 -2.99
CA ALA A 106 -11.45 2.47 -1.63
C ALA A 106 -12.09 3.88 -1.58
N GLY A 107 -11.52 4.85 -2.31
CA GLY A 107 -12.02 6.22 -2.32
C GLY A 107 -13.44 6.32 -2.83
N LEU A 108 -13.70 5.79 -4.02
CA LEU A 108 -15.03 5.83 -4.63
C LEU A 108 -16.04 4.98 -3.84
N GLY A 109 -15.59 3.84 -3.28
CA GLY A 109 -16.42 3.00 -2.44
C GLY A 109 -16.91 3.70 -1.18
N LEU A 110 -16.02 4.44 -0.49
CA LEU A 110 -16.40 5.25 0.67
C LEU A 110 -17.22 6.48 0.30
N GLU A 111 -16.95 7.10 -0.86
CA GLU A 111 -17.64 8.29 -1.33
C GLU A 111 -19.13 7.99 -1.65
N LEU A 112 -19.42 6.81 -2.19
CA LEU A 112 -20.77 6.39 -2.57
C LEU A 112 -21.47 5.53 -1.51
N ALA A 113 -20.77 5.09 -0.47
CA ALA A 113 -21.37 4.33 0.61
C ALA A 113 -22.40 5.16 1.38
N ARG A 114 -23.58 4.58 1.67
CA ARG A 114 -24.61 5.22 2.50
C ARG A 114 -24.12 5.48 3.93
N GLN A 115 -23.23 4.62 4.42
CA GLN A 115 -22.62 4.68 5.75
C GLN A 115 -21.14 4.33 5.65
N PRO A 116 -20.24 5.32 5.45
CA PRO A 116 -18.80 5.10 5.29
C PRO A 116 -18.15 4.37 6.48
N SER A 117 -18.64 4.58 7.70
CA SER A 117 -18.16 3.90 8.91
C SER A 117 -18.36 2.38 8.89
N ALA A 118 -19.36 1.88 8.15
CA ALA A 118 -19.65 0.46 8.02
C ALA A 118 -18.86 -0.25 6.89
N VAL A 119 -18.11 0.50 6.08
CA VAL A 119 -17.30 -0.07 5.01
C VAL A 119 -16.00 -0.62 5.57
N GLU A 120 -15.72 -1.88 5.26
CA GLU A 120 -14.41 -2.47 5.53
C GLU A 120 -13.49 -2.33 4.31
N ILE A 121 -12.21 -1.99 4.56
CA ILE A 121 -11.17 -2.03 3.54
C ILE A 121 -10.18 -3.11 3.93
N VAL A 122 -10.06 -4.13 3.09
CA VAL A 122 -9.10 -5.22 3.26
C VAL A 122 -7.87 -4.89 2.42
N PRO A 123 -6.73 -4.56 3.03
CA PRO A 123 -5.53 -4.18 2.30
C PRO A 123 -4.93 -5.37 1.54
N GLY A 124 -4.23 -5.08 0.45
CA GLY A 124 -3.51 -6.06 -0.34
C GLY A 124 -2.06 -5.64 -0.62
N VAL A 125 -1.28 -6.54 -1.20
CA VAL A 125 0.07 -6.22 -1.69
C VAL A 125 -0.06 -5.31 -2.91
N THR A 126 0.62 -4.16 -2.89
CA THR A 126 0.58 -3.23 -4.04
C THR A 126 1.50 -3.68 -5.16
N SER A 127 1.20 -3.28 -6.41
CA SER A 127 2.03 -3.65 -7.55
C SER A 127 3.46 -3.13 -7.43
N PHE A 128 3.68 -1.92 -6.88
CA PHE A 128 5.03 -1.36 -6.80
C PHE A 128 5.90 -2.05 -5.74
N THR A 129 5.34 -2.49 -4.62
CA THR A 129 6.09 -3.25 -3.62
C THR A 129 6.36 -4.68 -4.11
N ALA A 130 5.40 -5.31 -4.76
CA ALA A 130 5.61 -6.61 -5.39
C ALA A 130 6.69 -6.56 -6.49
N ALA A 131 6.63 -5.58 -7.38
CA ALA A 131 7.65 -5.35 -8.41
C ALA A 131 9.03 -5.11 -7.78
N SER A 132 9.10 -4.30 -6.73
CA SER A 132 10.34 -4.03 -6.01
C SER A 132 10.93 -5.29 -5.40
N CYS A 133 10.13 -6.12 -4.74
CA CYS A 133 10.58 -7.40 -4.20
C CYS A 133 11.07 -8.36 -5.28
N ARG A 134 10.32 -8.49 -6.39
CA ARG A 134 10.73 -9.33 -7.54
C ARG A 134 12.06 -8.88 -8.16
N ALA A 135 12.29 -7.57 -8.21
CA ALA A 135 13.50 -6.96 -8.78
C ALA A 135 14.67 -6.84 -7.78
N GLY A 136 14.49 -7.22 -6.51
CA GLY A 136 15.52 -7.02 -5.47
C GLY A 136 15.72 -5.56 -5.06
N LEU A 137 14.71 -4.71 -5.28
CA LEU A 137 14.78 -3.29 -4.98
C LEU A 137 14.23 -3.01 -3.58
N ALA A 138 14.92 -2.18 -2.81
CA ALA A 138 14.46 -1.70 -1.51
C ALA A 138 14.64 -0.17 -1.39
N PHE A 139 13.67 0.48 -0.75
CA PHE A 139 13.69 1.91 -0.45
C PHE A 139 14.11 2.10 1.02
N ARG A 140 15.08 2.97 1.23
CA ARG A 140 15.68 3.20 2.55
C ARG A 140 15.18 4.48 3.21
N GLU A 141 14.94 5.52 2.44
CA GLU A 141 14.67 6.87 2.93
C GLU A 141 13.30 7.39 2.55
N CYS A 142 12.95 7.30 1.28
CA CYS A 142 11.70 7.81 0.75
C CYS A 142 11.31 7.14 -0.57
N VAL A 143 10.07 7.31 -0.98
CA VAL A 143 9.57 7.01 -2.33
C VAL A 143 8.30 7.80 -2.60
N ALA A 144 8.19 8.40 -3.80
CA ALA A 144 6.95 9.00 -4.30
C ALA A 144 6.22 8.00 -5.21
N VAL A 145 4.90 7.95 -5.09
CA VAL A 145 4.03 7.11 -5.90
C VAL A 145 3.08 8.03 -6.65
N ILE A 146 3.20 8.08 -7.97
CA ILE A 146 2.54 9.05 -8.84
C ILE A 146 1.83 8.32 -9.99
N SER A 147 0.60 8.69 -10.27
CA SER A 147 -0.12 8.22 -11.45
C SER A 147 0.03 9.21 -12.60
N LEU A 148 0.46 8.73 -13.77
CA LEU A 148 0.52 9.54 -14.99
C LEU A 148 -0.84 9.69 -15.69
N SER A 149 -1.93 9.23 -15.05
CA SER A 149 -3.28 9.38 -15.59
C SER A 149 -3.83 10.77 -15.32
N ASP A 150 -3.94 11.58 -16.38
CA ASP A 150 -4.52 12.93 -16.37
C ASP A 150 -6.05 12.96 -16.55
N LEU A 151 -6.71 11.81 -16.40
CA LEU A 151 -8.17 11.70 -16.54
C LEU A 151 -8.94 12.39 -15.42
N LEU A 152 -8.43 12.33 -14.20
CA LEU A 152 -9.06 12.85 -12.98
C LEU A 152 -8.20 13.90 -12.27
N THR A 153 -6.91 14.00 -12.62
CA THR A 153 -5.96 14.94 -12.04
C THR A 153 -5.35 15.77 -13.19
N PRO A 154 -5.43 17.10 -13.18
CA PRO A 154 -4.81 17.94 -14.21
C PRO A 154 -3.31 17.68 -14.34
N TRP A 155 -2.80 17.65 -15.57
CA TRP A 155 -1.38 17.38 -15.82
C TRP A 155 -0.43 18.32 -15.08
N GLN A 156 -0.76 19.59 -14.96
CA GLN A 156 0.04 20.58 -14.24
C GLN A 156 0.31 20.17 -12.78
N GLN A 157 -0.67 19.55 -12.12
CA GLN A 157 -0.50 19.05 -10.75
C GLN A 157 0.44 17.81 -10.74
N ILE A 158 0.27 16.90 -11.71
CA ILE A 158 1.16 15.73 -11.85
C ILE A 158 2.59 16.21 -12.12
N GLU A 159 2.77 17.15 -13.04
CA GLU A 159 4.09 17.73 -13.37
C GLU A 159 4.72 18.42 -12.15
N GLY A 160 3.98 19.19 -11.38
CA GLY A 160 4.48 19.83 -10.15
C GLY A 160 5.01 18.82 -9.13
N ARG A 161 4.29 17.70 -8.96
CA ARG A 161 4.70 16.59 -8.09
C ARG A 161 5.97 15.88 -8.60
N LEU A 162 6.05 15.66 -9.92
CA LEU A 162 7.25 15.09 -10.56
C LEU A 162 8.48 15.97 -10.37
N ARG A 163 8.35 17.29 -10.55
CA ARG A 163 9.45 18.27 -10.33
C ARG A 163 9.95 18.23 -8.89
N LEU A 164 9.05 18.26 -7.91
CA LEU A 164 9.43 18.19 -6.50
C LEU A 164 10.16 16.88 -6.17
N ALA A 165 9.67 15.74 -6.68
CA ALA A 165 10.34 14.45 -6.51
C ALA A 165 11.71 14.41 -7.21
N ALA A 166 11.85 15.06 -8.37
CA ALA A 166 13.10 15.18 -9.12
C ALA A 166 14.13 16.03 -8.38
N GLU A 167 13.74 17.22 -7.91
CA GLU A 167 14.60 18.16 -7.16
C GLU A 167 15.15 17.53 -5.87
N THR A 168 14.33 16.76 -5.18
CA THR A 168 14.72 16.05 -3.96
C THR A 168 15.37 14.69 -4.23
N GLN A 169 15.56 14.31 -5.49
CA GLN A 169 16.09 13.02 -5.94
C GLN A 169 15.38 11.81 -5.34
N MET A 170 14.09 11.94 -5.04
CA MET A 170 13.29 10.80 -4.58
C MET A 170 13.15 9.74 -5.67
N PRO A 171 13.15 8.45 -5.32
CA PRO A 171 12.65 7.41 -6.22
C PRO A 171 11.16 7.67 -6.53
N VAL A 172 10.76 7.39 -7.77
CA VAL A 172 9.37 7.63 -8.21
C VAL A 172 8.80 6.36 -8.81
N ALA A 173 7.73 5.83 -8.22
CA ALA A 173 6.95 4.73 -8.79
C ALA A 173 5.79 5.31 -9.62
N LEU A 174 5.87 5.16 -10.93
CA LEU A 174 4.90 5.67 -11.90
C LEU A 174 3.87 4.62 -12.23
N TYR A 175 2.61 4.87 -11.85
CA TYR A 175 1.44 4.09 -12.23
C TYR A 175 0.82 4.64 -13.51
N ASN A 176 0.12 3.78 -14.25
CA ASN A 176 -0.53 4.12 -15.52
C ASN A 176 0.40 4.83 -16.51
N PRO A 177 1.62 4.31 -16.75
CA PRO A 177 2.64 5.01 -17.52
C PRO A 177 2.25 5.23 -18.98
N LYS A 178 1.46 4.33 -19.58
CA LYS A 178 1.04 4.39 -20.97
C LYS A 178 -0.36 3.84 -21.16
N SER A 179 -1.11 4.36 -22.14
CA SER A 179 -2.36 3.79 -22.62
C SER A 179 -2.43 3.93 -24.14
N LYS A 180 -3.45 3.33 -24.78
CA LYS A 180 -3.65 3.43 -26.25
C LYS A 180 -3.74 4.88 -26.77
N ARG A 181 -4.11 5.84 -25.95
CA ARG A 181 -4.30 7.25 -26.31
C ARG A 181 -3.36 8.20 -25.58
N ARG A 182 -2.39 7.67 -24.82
CA ARG A 182 -1.60 8.47 -23.88
C ARG A 182 -0.24 7.82 -23.68
N ASP A 183 0.81 8.45 -24.20
CA ASP A 183 2.20 7.99 -24.14
C ASP A 183 3.21 9.13 -23.85
N TRP A 184 2.89 10.37 -24.23
CA TRP A 184 3.77 11.52 -24.04
C TRP A 184 4.03 11.85 -22.56
N GLN A 185 3.11 11.51 -21.66
CA GLN A 185 3.24 11.75 -20.23
C GLN A 185 4.42 10.99 -19.63
N LEU A 186 4.66 9.75 -20.09
CA LEU A 186 5.82 8.98 -19.67
C LEU A 186 7.13 9.66 -20.09
N LEU A 187 7.23 10.07 -21.37
CA LEU A 187 8.40 10.77 -21.88
C LEU A 187 8.66 12.06 -21.10
N ARG A 188 7.61 12.83 -20.83
CA ARG A 188 7.73 14.06 -20.04
C ARG A 188 8.13 13.80 -18.60
N ALA A 189 7.63 12.74 -17.97
CA ALA A 189 8.02 12.35 -16.62
C ALA A 189 9.51 11.93 -16.55
N LEU A 190 9.98 11.18 -17.53
CA LEU A 190 11.40 10.78 -17.65
C LEU A 190 12.31 12.01 -17.84
N ASP A 191 11.92 12.95 -18.71
CA ASP A 191 12.63 14.20 -18.96
C ASP A 191 12.75 15.05 -17.66
N ILE A 192 11.63 15.22 -16.93
CA ILE A 192 11.61 15.97 -15.67
C ILE A 192 12.51 15.32 -14.61
N CYS A 193 12.46 13.99 -14.49
CA CYS A 193 13.26 13.27 -13.50
C CYS A 193 14.75 13.20 -13.87
N GLY A 194 15.09 13.45 -15.14
CA GLY A 194 16.47 13.46 -15.65
C GLY A 194 17.08 12.07 -15.81
N ALA A 195 18.38 12.02 -16.08
CA ALA A 195 19.12 10.80 -16.33
C ALA A 195 19.25 9.95 -15.06
N ARG A 196 18.46 8.87 -14.97
CA ARG A 196 18.43 7.92 -13.84
C ARG A 196 18.23 6.49 -14.35
N ASP A 197 18.63 5.54 -13.53
CA ASP A 197 18.27 4.15 -13.74
C ASP A 197 16.78 3.93 -13.50
N VAL A 198 16.20 3.03 -14.27
CA VAL A 198 14.77 2.75 -14.30
C VAL A 198 14.53 1.25 -14.25
N LEU A 199 13.62 0.85 -13.39
CA LEU A 199 13.02 -0.48 -13.38
C LEU A 199 11.67 -0.42 -14.11
N VAL A 200 11.46 -1.27 -15.09
CA VAL A 200 10.16 -1.50 -15.71
C VAL A 200 9.65 -2.87 -15.30
N ALA A 201 8.43 -2.92 -14.81
CA ALA A 201 7.78 -4.15 -14.37
C ALA A 201 6.37 -4.23 -14.96
N LYS A 202 6.08 -5.28 -15.72
CA LYS A 202 4.81 -5.50 -16.39
C LYS A 202 4.17 -6.79 -15.90
N ASN A 203 2.85 -6.81 -15.76
CA ASN A 203 2.06 -7.99 -15.40
C ASN A 203 2.52 -8.68 -14.10
N ILE A 204 2.95 -7.93 -13.11
CA ILE A 204 3.47 -8.49 -11.85
C ILE A 204 2.47 -9.44 -11.22
N GLY A 205 2.92 -10.68 -10.96
CA GLY A 205 2.10 -11.76 -10.42
C GLY A 205 1.07 -12.33 -11.40
N ARG A 206 1.20 -12.08 -12.70
CA ARG A 206 0.31 -12.58 -13.76
C ARG A 206 1.10 -13.36 -14.81
N GLU A 207 0.39 -13.96 -15.75
CA GLU A 207 1.01 -14.50 -16.97
C GLU A 207 1.77 -13.41 -17.71
N GLU A 208 2.87 -13.78 -18.35
CA GLU A 208 3.77 -12.87 -19.05
C GLU A 208 4.36 -11.77 -18.13
N GLU A 209 4.64 -12.10 -16.85
CA GLU A 209 5.39 -11.20 -15.97
C GLU A 209 6.74 -10.88 -16.61
N GLU A 210 7.04 -9.60 -16.73
CA GLU A 210 8.28 -9.11 -17.30
C GLU A 210 8.89 -8.02 -16.43
N ILE A 211 10.17 -8.16 -16.10
CA ILE A 211 10.93 -7.19 -15.31
C ILE A 211 12.26 -6.95 -16.00
N PHE A 212 12.61 -5.68 -16.21
CA PHE A 212 13.92 -5.32 -16.74
C PHE A 212 14.39 -3.97 -16.23
N TYR A 213 15.71 -3.82 -16.16
CA TYR A 213 16.37 -2.56 -15.85
C TYR A 213 16.81 -1.86 -17.12
N THR A 214 16.72 -0.54 -17.12
CA THR A 214 17.13 0.34 -18.22
C THR A 214 17.50 1.71 -17.66
N SER A 215 17.59 2.76 -18.48
CA SER A 215 17.76 4.13 -18.05
C SER A 215 16.67 5.03 -18.63
N SER A 216 16.44 6.20 -17.98
CA SER A 216 15.54 7.23 -18.52
C SER A 216 15.89 7.60 -19.94
N GLN A 217 17.19 7.77 -20.26
CA GLN A 217 17.64 8.14 -21.59
C GLN A 217 17.30 7.07 -22.63
N LYS A 218 17.56 5.78 -22.32
CA LYS A 218 17.20 4.69 -23.25
C LYS A 218 15.69 4.61 -23.49
N LEU A 219 14.88 4.82 -22.48
CA LEU A 219 13.42 4.86 -22.67
C LEU A 219 12.97 6.07 -23.49
N ILE A 220 13.69 7.19 -23.46
CA ILE A 220 13.41 8.36 -24.30
C ILE A 220 13.83 8.08 -25.75
N ASP A 221 15.00 7.50 -25.97
CA ASP A 221 15.59 7.34 -27.31
C ASP A 221 15.05 6.12 -28.06
N GLU A 222 14.74 5.02 -27.37
CA GLU A 222 14.40 3.72 -27.97
C GLU A 222 12.89 3.45 -27.88
N GLU A 223 12.17 3.61 -29.00
CA GLU A 223 10.74 3.33 -29.09
C GLU A 223 10.40 1.86 -28.80
N SER A 224 11.24 0.94 -29.24
CA SER A 224 11.08 -0.51 -29.01
C SER A 224 11.02 -0.88 -27.52
N LEU A 225 11.76 -0.17 -26.66
CA LEU A 225 11.64 -0.35 -25.21
C LEU A 225 10.31 0.19 -24.66
N ARG A 226 9.82 1.31 -25.22
CA ARG A 226 8.54 1.88 -24.80
C ARG A 226 7.33 1.05 -25.25
N GLU A 227 7.44 0.31 -26.33
CA GLU A 227 6.40 -0.62 -26.80
C GLU A 227 6.14 -1.77 -25.81
N ARG A 228 7.15 -2.16 -25.02
CA ARG A 228 7.02 -3.14 -23.95
C ARG A 228 6.19 -2.61 -22.75
N ILE A 229 6.00 -1.29 -22.65
CA ILE A 229 5.26 -0.62 -21.58
C ILE A 229 3.80 -0.46 -22.01
N ASN A 230 2.89 -0.93 -21.17
CA ASN A 230 1.44 -0.83 -21.37
C ASN A 230 0.72 -0.37 -20.10
N MET A 231 -0.61 -0.46 -20.05
CA MET A 231 -1.41 -0.06 -18.88
C MET A 231 -1.19 -0.92 -17.63
N THR A 232 -0.69 -2.13 -17.78
CA THR A 232 -0.40 -3.05 -16.66
C THR A 232 1.05 -2.92 -16.18
N ALA A 233 1.83 -2.05 -16.83
CA ALA A 233 3.21 -1.79 -16.46
C ALA A 233 3.30 -0.76 -15.32
N LEU A 234 4.37 -0.91 -14.56
CA LEU A 234 4.86 0.03 -13.57
C LEU A 234 6.26 0.46 -13.97
N VAL A 235 6.57 1.75 -13.88
CA VAL A 235 7.90 2.29 -14.14
C VAL A 235 8.43 2.90 -12.84
N ILE A 236 9.54 2.38 -12.31
CA ILE A 236 10.17 2.92 -11.10
C ILE A 236 11.47 3.62 -11.51
N ILE A 237 11.49 4.93 -11.40
CA ILE A 237 12.69 5.74 -11.57
C ILE A 237 13.46 5.69 -10.26
N LEU A 238 14.68 5.15 -10.29
CA LEU A 238 15.50 5.00 -9.10
C LEU A 238 16.02 6.37 -8.64
N GLY A 239 16.34 6.48 -7.39
CA GLY A 239 16.77 7.74 -6.79
C GLY A 239 17.60 7.53 -5.53
N ARG A 240 17.82 8.59 -4.79
CA ARG A 240 18.55 8.52 -3.53
C ARG A 240 17.89 7.55 -2.55
N GLY A 241 18.69 6.72 -1.90
CA GLY A 241 18.22 5.77 -0.89
C GLY A 241 17.57 4.50 -1.48
N THR A 242 17.63 4.27 -2.81
CA THR A 242 17.31 2.96 -3.39
C THR A 242 18.47 2.01 -3.23
N PHE A 243 18.13 0.75 -3.03
CA PHE A 243 19.07 -0.35 -2.89
C PHE A 243 18.64 -1.52 -3.77
N GLN A 244 19.57 -2.15 -4.45
CA GLN A 244 19.32 -3.29 -5.33
C GLN A 244 20.18 -4.48 -4.94
N GLY A 245 19.58 -5.67 -4.84
CA GLY A 245 20.27 -6.93 -4.58
C GLY A 245 19.91 -8.00 -5.60
N LEU A 246 20.69 -9.09 -5.61
CA LEU A 246 20.43 -10.24 -6.45
C LEU A 246 19.25 -11.06 -5.92
N THR A 247 18.26 -11.32 -6.77
CA THR A 247 17.08 -12.12 -6.40
C THR A 247 16.90 -13.35 -7.28
N SER A 248 16.25 -14.37 -6.70
CA SER A 248 15.78 -15.55 -7.43
C SER A 248 14.58 -16.16 -6.74
N GLN A 249 13.55 -16.49 -7.50
CA GLN A 249 12.34 -17.13 -6.98
C GLN A 249 12.58 -18.54 -6.41
N THR A 250 13.70 -19.17 -6.78
CA THR A 250 14.09 -20.51 -6.34
C THR A 250 15.18 -20.51 -5.27
N ALA A 251 15.56 -19.34 -4.76
CA ALA A 251 16.60 -19.24 -3.74
C ALA A 251 16.20 -19.96 -2.44
N ALA A 252 17.17 -20.60 -1.80
CA ALA A 252 17.00 -21.25 -0.51
C ALA A 252 17.04 -20.26 0.68
N LEU A 253 17.58 -19.06 0.45
CA LEU A 253 17.58 -17.93 1.38
C LEU A 253 16.39 -17.01 1.08
N ASN A 254 15.49 -16.88 2.06
CA ASN A 254 14.27 -16.09 1.89
C ASN A 254 14.28 -14.85 2.80
N LEU A 255 13.83 -13.72 2.25
CA LEU A 255 13.50 -12.51 2.99
C LEU A 255 11.97 -12.34 2.94
N VAL A 256 11.29 -12.48 4.08
CA VAL A 256 9.84 -12.63 4.11
C VAL A 256 9.19 -11.43 4.79
N GLY A 257 8.33 -10.74 4.05
CA GLY A 257 7.41 -9.73 4.57
C GLY A 257 6.23 -10.41 5.28
N ILE A 258 6.11 -10.18 6.59
CA ILE A 258 5.04 -10.80 7.38
C ILE A 258 3.82 -9.90 7.57
N GLY A 259 3.73 -8.81 6.81
CA GLY A 259 2.66 -7.84 6.99
C GLY A 259 2.81 -7.01 8.28
N PRO A 260 1.80 -6.18 8.60
CA PRO A 260 1.87 -5.22 9.71
C PRO A 260 1.76 -5.89 11.10
N GLY A 261 1.12 -7.07 11.19
CA GLY A 261 1.03 -7.77 12.46
C GLY A 261 -0.05 -8.84 12.59
N ASP A 262 -1.18 -8.68 11.93
CA ASP A 262 -2.22 -9.70 11.89
C ASP A 262 -1.80 -10.84 10.93
N PRO A 263 -1.81 -12.11 11.39
CA PRO A 263 -1.52 -13.27 10.54
C PRO A 263 -2.41 -13.38 9.30
N GLU A 264 -3.64 -12.88 9.34
CA GLU A 264 -4.51 -12.85 8.16
C GLU A 264 -4.00 -11.95 7.03
N ASN A 265 -3.10 -11.01 7.34
CA ASN A 265 -2.42 -10.18 6.34
C ASN A 265 -1.19 -10.85 5.70
N LEU A 266 -0.84 -12.08 6.09
CA LEU A 266 0.17 -12.87 5.38
C LEU A 266 -0.32 -13.24 3.98
N THR A 267 0.59 -13.13 3.02
CA THR A 267 0.36 -13.68 1.68
C THR A 267 0.45 -15.20 1.70
N GLN A 268 -0.22 -15.87 0.76
CA GLN A 268 -0.09 -17.33 0.62
C GLN A 268 1.35 -17.75 0.34
N GLU A 269 2.12 -16.94 -0.40
CA GLU A 269 3.56 -17.16 -0.64
C GLU A 269 4.35 -17.14 0.68
N ALA A 270 4.19 -16.09 1.49
CA ALA A 270 4.85 -15.97 2.79
C ALA A 270 4.52 -17.16 3.70
N HIS A 271 3.24 -17.55 3.76
CA HIS A 271 2.79 -18.69 4.55
C HIS A 271 3.46 -20.01 4.08
N SER A 272 3.53 -20.25 2.78
CA SER A 272 4.17 -21.44 2.19
C SER A 272 5.68 -21.48 2.45
N ILE A 273 6.35 -20.33 2.32
CA ILE A 273 7.79 -20.21 2.62
C ILE A 273 8.06 -20.50 4.10
N LEU A 274 7.27 -19.92 5.01
CA LEU A 274 7.43 -20.13 6.45
C LEU A 274 7.24 -21.60 6.83
N LYS A 275 6.26 -22.28 6.25
CA LYS A 275 6.03 -23.71 6.46
C LYS A 275 7.18 -24.60 5.96
N SER A 276 7.80 -24.23 4.84
CA SER A 276 8.89 -25.01 4.25
C SER A 276 10.28 -24.68 4.80
N SER A 277 10.40 -23.68 5.65
CA SER A 277 11.68 -23.26 6.23
C SER A 277 12.14 -24.21 7.33
N GLN A 278 13.44 -24.52 7.37
CA GLN A 278 14.07 -25.26 8.49
C GLN A 278 14.39 -24.33 9.65
N LYS A 279 14.89 -23.12 9.34
CA LYS A 279 15.18 -22.09 10.34
C LYS A 279 14.61 -20.75 9.93
N ILE A 280 14.09 -20.05 10.91
CA ILE A 280 13.50 -18.71 10.72
C ILE A 280 14.15 -17.73 11.69
N TYR A 281 14.70 -16.67 11.15
CA TYR A 281 15.40 -15.61 11.88
C TYR A 281 14.56 -14.35 11.92
N GLY A 282 14.43 -13.75 13.11
CA GLY A 282 13.60 -12.55 13.24
C GLY A 282 13.81 -11.81 14.55
N ALA A 283 13.17 -10.66 14.71
CA ALA A 283 12.96 -10.06 16.01
C ALA A 283 11.93 -10.88 16.78
N GLN A 284 12.07 -10.98 18.11
CA GLN A 284 11.18 -11.76 18.97
C GLN A 284 9.70 -11.49 18.67
N ARG A 285 9.32 -10.21 18.56
CA ARG A 285 7.95 -9.79 18.24
C ARG A 285 7.43 -10.32 16.88
N TYR A 286 8.31 -10.54 15.89
CA TYR A 286 7.93 -11.07 14.58
C TYR A 286 7.83 -12.61 14.63
N LEU A 287 8.70 -13.25 15.39
CA LEU A 287 8.64 -14.69 15.60
C LEU A 287 7.39 -15.11 16.38
N GLN A 288 6.90 -14.25 17.28
CA GLN A 288 5.64 -14.48 18.01
C GLN A 288 4.43 -14.42 17.08
N LEU A 289 4.41 -13.48 16.12
CA LEU A 289 3.30 -13.33 15.16
C LEU A 289 3.10 -14.54 14.25
N ILE A 290 4.17 -15.33 14.02
CA ILE A 290 4.11 -16.53 13.17
C ILE A 290 4.10 -17.83 14.00
N GLY A 291 3.77 -17.74 15.30
CA GLY A 291 3.91 -18.82 16.28
C GLY A 291 3.35 -20.15 15.83
N ASP A 292 2.10 -20.18 15.40
CA ASP A 292 1.36 -21.40 15.07
C ASP A 292 1.39 -21.77 13.57
N ILE A 293 2.03 -20.91 12.76
CA ILE A 293 2.08 -21.13 11.30
C ILE A 293 3.08 -22.19 10.90
N THR A 294 4.15 -22.35 11.67
CA THR A 294 5.30 -23.20 11.33
C THR A 294 5.96 -23.85 12.54
N SER A 295 6.39 -25.09 12.36
CA SER A 295 7.22 -25.84 13.32
C SER A 295 8.74 -25.57 13.16
N ALA A 296 9.15 -24.69 12.24
CA ALA A 296 10.56 -24.37 12.01
C ALA A 296 11.25 -23.83 13.26
N HIS A 297 12.54 -24.10 13.40
CA HIS A 297 13.34 -23.58 14.51
C HIS A 297 13.47 -22.05 14.41
N LYS A 298 12.98 -21.34 15.41
CA LYS A 298 12.93 -19.86 15.48
C LYS A 298 14.15 -19.33 16.22
N VAL A 299 14.88 -18.39 15.59
CA VAL A 299 16.11 -17.82 16.12
C VAL A 299 16.03 -16.31 16.20
N THR A 300 16.32 -15.76 17.36
CA THR A 300 16.47 -14.32 17.58
C THR A 300 17.90 -13.97 17.97
N HIS A 301 18.33 -12.76 17.64
CA HIS A 301 19.64 -12.23 18.01
C HIS A 301 19.45 -10.91 18.77
N SER A 302 20.27 -10.69 19.79
CA SER A 302 20.38 -9.43 20.55
C SER A 302 21.44 -8.50 19.96
N GLY A 303 21.59 -7.30 20.52
CA GLY A 303 22.60 -6.32 20.13
C GLY A 303 22.13 -5.31 19.08
N PRO A 304 23.04 -4.47 18.55
CA PRO A 304 22.77 -3.44 17.55
C PRO A 304 22.19 -3.99 16.23
N CYS A 305 21.39 -3.19 15.55
CA CYS A 305 20.69 -3.65 14.33
C CYS A 305 21.65 -4.18 13.24
N PRO A 306 22.78 -3.53 12.91
CA PRO A 306 23.71 -4.02 11.88
C PRO A 306 24.27 -5.40 12.22
N GLU A 307 24.71 -5.60 13.46
CA GLU A 307 25.31 -6.85 13.93
C GLU A 307 24.30 -8.00 13.93
N ARG A 308 23.08 -7.75 14.42
CA ARG A 308 22.00 -8.75 14.38
C ARG A 308 21.66 -9.18 12.95
N MET A 309 21.64 -8.24 12.01
CA MET A 309 21.31 -8.57 10.62
C MET A 309 22.44 -9.38 9.98
N ALA A 310 23.70 -9.03 10.25
CA ALA A 310 24.86 -9.79 9.80
C ALA A 310 24.88 -11.22 10.37
N ALA A 311 24.55 -11.39 11.65
CA ALA A 311 24.46 -12.70 12.28
C ALA A 311 23.35 -13.56 11.65
N ARG A 312 22.16 -13.02 11.50
CA ARG A 312 21.02 -13.71 10.83
C ARG A 312 21.37 -14.15 9.42
N LEU A 313 21.99 -13.26 8.64
CA LEU A 313 22.37 -13.56 7.27
C LEU A 313 23.45 -14.65 7.21
N ARG A 314 24.48 -14.56 8.05
CA ARG A 314 25.57 -15.57 8.11
C ARG A 314 25.01 -16.96 8.39
N GLU A 315 24.17 -17.10 9.42
CA GLU A 315 23.57 -18.38 9.78
C GLU A 315 22.57 -18.88 8.74
N ALA A 316 21.77 -17.98 8.16
CA ALA A 316 20.84 -18.34 7.09
C ALA A 316 21.56 -18.82 5.82
N LYS A 317 22.71 -18.22 5.47
CA LYS A 317 23.58 -18.68 4.39
C LYS A 317 24.15 -20.08 4.67
N GLN A 318 24.52 -20.39 5.92
CA GLN A 318 25.00 -21.74 6.31
C GLN A 318 23.92 -22.80 6.11
N VAL A 319 22.66 -22.50 6.50
CA VAL A 319 21.52 -23.40 6.27
C VAL A 319 21.28 -23.59 4.78
N ALA A 320 21.26 -22.51 4.00
CA ALA A 320 21.05 -22.57 2.55
C ALA A 320 22.18 -23.33 1.84
N GLY A 321 23.43 -23.12 2.24
CA GLY A 321 24.60 -23.82 1.69
C GLY A 321 24.63 -25.31 2.03
N ALA A 322 23.97 -25.73 3.10
CA ALA A 322 23.79 -27.15 3.47
C ALA A 322 22.54 -27.80 2.78
N GLY A 323 21.90 -27.12 1.82
CA GLY A 323 20.74 -27.62 1.09
C GLY A 323 19.40 -27.42 1.81
N GLY A 324 19.39 -26.70 2.96
CA GLY A 324 18.19 -26.35 3.70
C GLY A 324 17.57 -25.02 3.24
N LYS A 325 16.34 -24.72 3.69
CA LYS A 325 15.68 -23.44 3.48
C LYS A 325 15.72 -22.58 4.74
N ALA A 326 16.15 -21.33 4.62
CA ALA A 326 16.20 -20.37 5.70
C ALA A 326 15.43 -19.11 5.37
N SER A 327 14.69 -18.57 6.35
CA SER A 327 13.92 -17.34 6.19
C SER A 327 14.35 -16.29 7.20
N ILE A 328 14.44 -15.02 6.74
CA ILE A 328 14.68 -13.85 7.58
C ILE A 328 13.41 -12.99 7.51
N LEU A 329 12.82 -12.68 8.67
CA LEU A 329 11.56 -11.93 8.76
C LEU A 329 11.78 -10.42 8.76
N THR A 330 10.89 -9.71 8.05
CA THR A 330 10.68 -8.27 8.17
C THR A 330 9.21 -7.98 8.46
N GLY A 331 8.95 -6.96 9.29
CA GLY A 331 7.58 -6.47 9.46
C GLY A 331 7.15 -5.64 8.25
N GLY A 332 5.88 -5.71 7.87
CA GLY A 332 5.36 -5.06 6.68
C GLY A 332 5.88 -5.70 5.40
N ASP A 333 6.32 -4.87 4.48
CA ASP A 333 6.91 -5.26 3.19
C ASP A 333 8.44 -5.10 3.23
N PRO A 334 9.23 -6.07 2.70
CA PRO A 334 10.69 -6.00 2.71
C PRO A 334 11.27 -4.82 1.95
N SER A 335 10.61 -4.35 0.90
CA SER A 335 11.09 -3.24 0.07
C SER A 335 10.91 -1.85 0.70
N ILE A 336 9.99 -1.71 1.70
CA ILE A 336 9.64 -0.41 2.26
C ILE A 336 10.27 -0.23 3.65
N PHE A 337 11.32 0.59 3.74
CA PHE A 337 11.98 1.05 4.97
C PHE A 337 12.28 -0.05 6.00
N SER A 338 12.37 -1.28 5.54
CA SER A 338 12.71 -2.43 6.36
C SER A 338 14.22 -2.58 6.51
N SER A 339 14.67 -3.44 7.44
CA SER A 339 16.07 -3.85 7.48
C SER A 339 16.47 -4.81 6.34
N GLY A 340 15.54 -5.15 5.46
CA GLY A 340 15.76 -6.06 4.31
C GLY A 340 16.86 -5.58 3.37
N TRP A 341 16.98 -4.27 3.14
CA TRP A 341 18.05 -3.72 2.32
C TRP A 341 19.45 -4.11 2.81
N ARG A 342 19.66 -4.26 4.15
CA ARG A 342 20.95 -4.70 4.72
C ARG A 342 21.22 -6.17 4.40
N ILE A 343 20.19 -6.98 4.31
CA ILE A 343 20.33 -8.38 3.90
C ILE A 343 20.77 -8.46 2.43
N LEU A 344 20.14 -7.66 1.58
CA LEU A 344 20.47 -7.61 0.15
C LEU A 344 21.89 -7.06 -0.07
N ASP A 345 22.28 -6.01 0.65
CA ASP A 345 23.64 -5.44 0.63
C ASP A 345 24.71 -6.47 1.00
N GLN A 346 24.50 -7.20 2.09
CA GLN A 346 25.49 -8.13 2.65
C GLN A 346 25.37 -9.55 2.05
N ALA A 347 24.39 -9.81 1.20
CA ALA A 347 24.25 -11.12 0.57
C ALA A 347 25.43 -11.47 -0.37
N HIS A 348 26.12 -10.45 -0.93
CA HIS A 348 27.35 -10.62 -1.72
C HIS A 348 27.24 -11.70 -2.80
N GLY A 349 26.31 -11.53 -3.73
CA GLY A 349 26.13 -12.45 -4.86
C GLY A 349 25.33 -13.72 -4.55
N VAL A 350 24.93 -13.97 -3.30
CA VAL A 350 23.98 -15.04 -2.98
C VAL A 350 22.56 -14.55 -3.32
N PRO A 351 21.83 -15.25 -4.20
CA PRO A 351 20.47 -14.84 -4.54
C PRO A 351 19.53 -15.01 -3.35
N VAL A 352 18.62 -14.07 -3.18
CA VAL A 352 17.62 -14.05 -2.12
C VAL A 352 16.23 -14.09 -2.75
N HIS A 353 15.36 -14.98 -2.29
CA HIS A 353 13.95 -14.88 -2.60
C HIS A 353 13.30 -13.83 -1.68
N ILE A 354 12.63 -12.83 -2.25
CA ILE A 354 11.96 -11.79 -1.49
C ILE A 354 10.46 -11.95 -1.64
N SER A 355 9.80 -12.39 -0.57
CA SER A 355 8.34 -12.48 -0.52
C SER A 355 7.77 -11.17 -0.01
N PRO A 356 6.94 -10.46 -0.81
CA PRO A 356 6.32 -9.22 -0.39
C PRO A 356 5.28 -9.45 0.71
N GLY A 357 5.01 -8.41 1.49
CA GLY A 357 3.95 -8.38 2.49
C GLY A 357 3.08 -7.14 2.36
N VAL A 358 1.94 -7.13 3.05
CA VAL A 358 1.13 -5.91 3.19
C VAL A 358 1.95 -4.87 3.96
N SER A 359 2.15 -3.70 3.37
CA SER A 359 2.89 -2.62 4.02
C SER A 359 2.10 -1.98 5.15
N ALA A 360 2.80 -1.43 6.16
CA ALA A 360 2.13 -0.72 7.24
C ALA A 360 1.32 0.50 6.76
N PHE A 361 1.79 1.22 5.73
CA PHE A 361 1.03 2.34 5.16
C PHE A 361 -0.34 1.88 4.59
N SER A 362 -0.40 0.72 3.95
CA SER A 362 -1.64 0.13 3.44
C SER A 362 -2.64 -0.17 4.58
N SER A 363 -2.14 -0.72 5.68
CA SER A 363 -2.99 -1.03 6.83
C SER A 363 -3.45 0.21 7.58
N VAL A 364 -2.57 1.21 7.76
CA VAL A 364 -2.96 2.51 8.33
C VAL A 364 -4.03 3.18 7.47
N ALA A 365 -3.84 3.18 6.15
CA ALA A 365 -4.82 3.75 5.22
C ALA A 365 -6.17 3.00 5.30
N ALA A 366 -6.16 1.67 5.32
CA ALA A 366 -7.38 0.86 5.41
C ALA A 366 -8.15 1.12 6.72
N ARG A 367 -7.45 1.32 7.84
CA ARG A 367 -8.08 1.72 9.12
C ARG A 367 -8.68 3.13 9.06
N ALA A 368 -7.98 4.05 8.42
CA ALA A 368 -8.39 5.45 8.32
C ALA A 368 -9.50 5.70 7.29
N GLY A 369 -9.65 4.84 6.32
CA GLY A 369 -10.55 5.02 5.18
C GLY A 369 -9.79 5.02 3.85
N ALA A 370 -9.87 6.10 3.06
CA ALA A 370 -9.23 6.16 1.74
C ALA A 370 -8.29 7.37 1.58
N PRO A 371 -7.27 7.55 2.44
CA PRO A 371 -6.39 8.71 2.38
C PRO A 371 -5.36 8.67 1.25
N LEU A 372 -5.06 7.49 0.67
CA LEU A 372 -3.97 7.27 -0.30
C LEU A 372 -4.46 7.01 -1.73
N VAL A 373 -5.70 7.28 -2.04
CA VAL A 373 -6.26 7.00 -3.38
C VAL A 373 -5.78 7.95 -4.48
N SER A 374 -5.09 9.02 -4.13
CA SER A 374 -4.34 9.90 -5.04
C SER A 374 -2.84 9.69 -4.90
N ASP A 375 -2.02 10.58 -5.50
CA ASP A 375 -0.57 10.48 -5.38
C ASP A 375 -0.12 10.63 -3.93
N PHE A 376 0.84 9.82 -3.52
CA PHE A 376 1.35 9.84 -2.15
C PHE A 376 2.86 9.67 -2.09
N ALA A 377 3.45 10.07 -0.97
CA ALA A 377 4.86 9.90 -0.68
C ALA A 377 5.04 9.16 0.65
N LEU A 378 6.01 8.27 0.69
CA LEU A 378 6.43 7.56 1.89
C LEU A 378 7.77 8.11 2.36
N LEU A 379 7.91 8.38 3.66
CA LEU A 379 9.12 8.87 4.30
C LEU A 379 9.51 7.94 5.45
N SER A 380 10.76 7.50 5.48
CA SER A 380 11.33 6.75 6.60
C SER A 380 11.83 7.74 7.64
N SER A 381 11.36 7.70 8.87
CA SER A 381 11.91 8.38 10.08
C SER A 381 12.82 9.62 9.84
N ALA A 382 12.93 10.05 8.64
CA ALA A 382 13.73 11.18 8.22
C ALA A 382 12.91 12.44 8.49
N HIS A 383 13.03 12.91 9.57
CA HIS A 383 12.75 14.04 10.35
C HIS A 383 13.14 15.35 9.63
N ASP A 384 12.78 15.48 8.34
CA ASP A 384 12.85 16.72 7.60
C ASP A 384 11.43 17.31 7.48
N PRO A 385 11.03 18.18 8.43
CA PRO A 385 9.71 18.83 8.40
C PRO A 385 9.47 19.59 7.10
N ALA A 386 10.49 20.24 6.57
CA ALA A 386 10.40 21.00 5.31
C ALA A 386 10.04 20.08 4.14
N ARG A 387 10.61 18.87 4.09
CA ARG A 387 10.26 17.89 3.05
C ARG A 387 8.81 17.42 3.17
N LEU A 388 8.35 17.11 4.38
CA LEU A 388 6.96 16.71 4.60
C LEU A 388 6.01 17.82 4.18
N SER A 389 6.27 19.05 4.61
CA SER A 389 5.48 20.22 4.27
C SER A 389 5.46 20.49 2.76
N ALA A 390 6.60 20.44 2.08
CA ALA A 390 6.69 20.62 0.64
C ALA A 390 5.87 19.56 -0.13
N LEU A 391 5.95 18.30 0.28
CA LEU A 391 5.15 17.21 -0.32
C LEU A 391 3.64 17.41 -0.08
N ALA A 392 3.25 17.73 1.16
CA ALA A 392 1.85 18.00 1.50
C ALA A 392 1.30 19.23 0.76
N GLY A 393 2.12 20.29 0.62
CA GLY A 393 1.82 21.50 -0.14
C GLY A 393 1.65 21.23 -1.64
N ALA A 394 2.44 20.33 -2.22
CA ALA A 394 2.30 19.88 -3.61
C ALA A 394 1.09 18.95 -3.83
N GLY A 395 0.33 18.65 -2.77
CA GLY A 395 -0.90 17.87 -2.84
C GLY A 395 -0.72 16.35 -2.73
N PHE A 396 0.45 15.88 -2.30
CA PHE A 396 0.60 14.48 -1.90
C PHE A 396 -0.13 14.19 -0.60
N ALA A 397 -0.62 12.95 -0.45
CA ALA A 397 -0.75 12.37 0.86
C ALA A 397 0.65 11.90 1.32
N VAL A 398 1.04 12.15 2.58
CA VAL A 398 2.38 11.84 3.07
C VAL A 398 2.31 10.86 4.22
N VAL A 399 3.06 9.77 4.16
CA VAL A 399 3.16 8.79 5.25
C VAL A 399 4.57 8.78 5.80
N ALA A 400 4.74 9.23 7.04
CA ALA A 400 6.01 9.24 7.76
C ALA A 400 6.05 8.10 8.79
N TYR A 401 7.11 7.29 8.72
CA TYR A 401 7.33 6.13 9.59
C TYR A 401 8.22 6.46 10.79
N ASN A 402 8.04 5.71 11.87
CA ASN A 402 8.84 5.79 13.10
C ASN A 402 8.88 7.19 13.75
N VAL A 403 7.81 7.95 13.60
CA VAL A 403 7.68 9.30 14.18
C VAL A 403 7.60 9.19 15.70
N LYS A 404 8.36 10.06 16.40
CA LYS A 404 8.24 10.24 17.85
C LYS A 404 7.20 11.31 18.16
N GLY A 405 6.47 11.14 19.24
CA GLY A 405 5.43 12.10 19.63
C GLY A 405 5.93 13.55 19.70
N GLN A 406 7.12 13.76 20.24
CA GLN A 406 7.78 15.08 20.33
C GLN A 406 8.12 15.73 18.97
N GLU A 407 8.16 14.96 17.88
CA GLU A 407 8.50 15.45 16.53
C GLU A 407 7.24 15.88 15.75
N ILE A 408 6.05 15.50 16.23
CA ILE A 408 4.79 15.75 15.49
C ILE A 408 4.53 17.25 15.32
N ALA A 409 4.82 18.05 16.33
CA ALA A 409 4.62 19.50 16.25
C ALA A 409 5.43 20.13 15.10
N SER A 410 6.71 19.82 15.01
CA SER A 410 7.55 20.32 13.93
C SER A 410 7.19 19.76 12.55
N LEU A 411 6.71 18.52 12.49
CA LEU A 411 6.27 17.89 11.23
C LEU A 411 4.98 18.50 10.68
N LEU A 412 4.11 19.03 11.54
CA LEU A 412 2.83 19.61 11.16
C LEU A 412 2.82 21.15 11.15
N GLU A 413 3.94 21.83 11.49
CA GLU A 413 4.02 23.27 11.64
C GLU A 413 3.50 24.06 10.44
N GLU A 414 3.83 23.61 9.22
CA GLU A 414 3.40 24.24 7.98
C GLU A 414 2.25 23.50 7.29
N VAL A 415 1.67 22.50 7.93
CA VAL A 415 0.51 21.77 7.40
C VAL A 415 -0.76 22.52 7.79
N ASP A 416 -1.70 22.65 6.83
CA ASP A 416 -3.01 23.24 7.07
C ASP A 416 -3.64 22.66 8.36
N PRO A 417 -4.02 23.49 9.35
CA PRO A 417 -4.60 23.05 10.62
C PRO A 417 -5.81 22.12 10.48
N LEU A 418 -6.62 22.32 9.45
CA LEU A 418 -7.82 21.51 9.18
C LEU A 418 -7.52 20.25 8.35
N ARG A 419 -6.27 20.03 7.95
CA ARG A 419 -5.87 18.85 7.17
C ARG A 419 -6.13 17.57 7.96
N PRO A 420 -6.85 16.59 7.40
CA PRO A 420 -7.00 15.29 8.05
C PRO A 420 -5.64 14.59 8.22
N VAL A 421 -5.40 14.09 9.41
CA VAL A 421 -4.18 13.34 9.75
C VAL A 421 -4.54 12.05 10.49
N VAL A 422 -3.68 11.06 10.38
CA VAL A 422 -3.77 9.80 11.13
C VAL A 422 -2.48 9.61 11.92
N LEU A 423 -2.61 9.38 13.20
CA LEU A 423 -1.49 8.90 14.02
C LEU A 423 -1.80 7.46 14.45
N ALA A 424 -1.01 6.53 13.95
CA ALA A 424 -1.22 5.11 14.17
C ALA A 424 -0.01 4.45 14.81
N ARG A 425 -0.25 3.58 15.79
CA ARG A 425 0.75 2.76 16.45
C ARG A 425 0.27 1.32 16.53
N ASP A 426 1.19 0.39 16.33
CA ASP A 426 0.97 -1.05 16.42
C ASP A 426 -0.26 -1.54 15.60
N VAL A 427 -0.46 -0.96 14.40
CA VAL A 427 -1.58 -1.30 13.52
C VAL A 427 -1.60 -2.78 13.19
N ALA A 428 -2.78 -3.39 13.25
CA ALA A 428 -3.03 -4.83 13.08
C ALA A 428 -2.29 -5.69 14.11
N ARG A 429 -2.06 -5.17 15.33
CA ARG A 429 -1.46 -5.87 16.47
C ARG A 429 -2.27 -5.65 17.72
N GLU A 430 -1.99 -6.48 18.73
CA GLU A 430 -2.48 -6.23 20.07
C GLU A 430 -1.97 -4.86 20.58
N GLY A 431 -2.88 -4.04 21.12
CA GLY A 431 -2.58 -2.67 21.54
C GLY A 431 -2.59 -1.64 20.41
N GLU A 432 -3.20 -1.97 19.26
CA GLU A 432 -3.43 -1.01 18.18
C GLU A 432 -4.06 0.28 18.70
N ASN A 433 -3.46 1.41 18.35
CA ASN A 433 -4.00 2.74 18.63
C ASN A 433 -3.94 3.57 17.35
N THR A 434 -5.10 3.97 16.84
CA THR A 434 -5.24 4.79 15.63
C THR A 434 -6.13 5.99 15.93
N MET A 435 -5.57 7.19 15.78
CA MET A 435 -6.26 8.47 15.92
C MET A 435 -6.46 9.08 14.53
N ILE A 436 -7.69 9.47 14.21
CA ILE A 436 -8.06 10.17 12.97
C ILE A 436 -8.59 11.53 13.39
N LEU A 437 -7.83 12.58 13.12
CA LEU A 437 -8.06 13.94 13.62
C LEU A 437 -7.72 14.97 12.53
N THR A 438 -7.99 16.24 12.80
CA THR A 438 -7.34 17.34 12.08
C THR A 438 -5.90 17.54 12.59
N ALA A 439 -5.07 18.26 11.86
CA ALA A 439 -3.70 18.54 12.30
C ALA A 439 -3.70 19.33 13.62
N GLU A 440 -4.58 20.34 13.77
CA GLU A 440 -4.70 21.13 14.98
C GLU A 440 -5.17 20.30 16.19
N ASP A 441 -6.15 19.42 16.01
CA ASP A 441 -6.65 18.54 17.08
C ASP A 441 -5.56 17.54 17.53
N LEU A 442 -4.77 17.02 16.59
CA LEU A 442 -3.65 16.14 16.91
C LEU A 442 -2.57 16.88 17.71
N LEU A 443 -2.27 18.14 17.35
CA LEU A 443 -1.34 18.99 18.10
C LEU A 443 -1.86 19.29 19.52
N ALA A 444 -3.16 19.58 19.65
CA ALA A 444 -3.81 19.80 20.95
C ALA A 444 -3.79 18.54 21.84
N ALA A 445 -3.87 17.36 21.25
CA ALA A 445 -3.83 16.09 21.98
C ALA A 445 -2.43 15.75 22.55
N LYS A 446 -1.37 16.45 22.14
CA LYS A 446 0.03 16.28 22.61
C LYS A 446 0.46 14.81 22.63
N PRO A 447 0.42 14.11 21.51
CA PRO A 447 0.70 12.68 21.46
C PRO A 447 2.11 12.38 21.93
N THR A 448 2.27 11.27 22.65
CA THR A 448 3.55 10.79 23.17
C THR A 448 3.92 9.44 22.56
N GLY A 449 5.10 8.93 22.91
CA GLY A 449 5.57 7.64 22.48
C GLY A 449 6.42 7.68 21.21
N PHE A 450 6.71 6.49 20.69
CA PHE A 450 7.61 6.30 19.53
C PHE A 450 7.07 5.19 18.64
N ARG A 451 7.66 5.06 17.44
CA ARG A 451 7.23 4.12 16.38
C ARG A 451 5.82 4.39 15.85
N ASN A 452 5.39 5.64 15.93
CA ASN A 452 4.14 6.02 15.29
C ASN A 452 4.33 6.08 13.77
N THR A 453 3.26 5.81 13.04
CA THR A 453 3.11 6.16 11.64
C THR A 453 2.19 7.37 11.57
N LEU A 454 2.72 8.49 11.08
CA LEU A 454 1.94 9.71 10.83
C LEU A 454 1.54 9.71 9.35
N LEU A 455 0.25 9.82 9.07
CA LEU A 455 -0.26 10.01 7.73
C LEU A 455 -0.94 11.38 7.65
N VAL A 456 -0.45 12.24 6.76
CA VAL A 456 -1.08 13.52 6.39
C VAL A 456 -1.84 13.28 5.09
N ALA A 457 -3.16 13.42 5.10
CA ALA A 457 -3.97 13.18 3.91
C ALA A 457 -3.81 14.29 2.87
N SER A 458 -4.19 14.07 1.62
CA SER A 458 -4.15 15.10 0.57
C SER A 458 -5.13 16.25 0.84
N ALA A 459 -4.96 17.39 0.14
CA ALA A 459 -5.82 18.56 0.33
C ALA A 459 -7.32 18.31 0.02
N ASN A 460 -7.62 17.31 -0.84
CA ASN A 460 -8.97 16.96 -1.22
C ASN A 460 -9.65 15.96 -0.26
N SER A 461 -9.06 15.76 0.93
CA SER A 461 -9.54 14.84 1.93
C SER A 461 -10.39 15.53 3.00
N ARG A 462 -11.38 14.80 3.52
CA ARG A 462 -12.19 15.23 4.66
C ARG A 462 -12.46 14.08 5.60
N ILE A 463 -12.73 14.37 6.86
CA ILE A 463 -13.20 13.36 7.83
C ILE A 463 -14.73 13.32 7.77
N LEU A 464 -15.30 12.12 7.60
CA LEU A 464 -16.72 11.85 7.64
C LEU A 464 -16.96 10.55 8.39
N GLU A 465 -17.78 10.57 9.43
CA GLU A 465 -18.09 9.41 10.29
C GLU A 465 -16.82 8.68 10.78
N GLY A 466 -15.76 9.43 11.15
CA GLY A 466 -14.51 8.86 11.63
C GLY A 466 -13.66 8.19 10.53
N ARG A 467 -13.98 8.42 9.24
CA ARG A 467 -13.22 7.95 8.08
C ARG A 467 -12.69 9.12 7.26
N ILE A 468 -11.51 8.96 6.68
CA ILE A 468 -10.97 9.90 5.70
C ILE A 468 -11.49 9.52 4.32
N ILE A 469 -12.21 10.45 3.70
CA ILE A 469 -12.68 10.33 2.32
C ILE A 469 -11.88 11.31 1.47
N THR A 470 -11.22 10.81 0.45
CA THR A 470 -10.44 11.61 -0.50
C THR A 470 -11.11 11.59 -1.86
N LYS A 471 -11.56 12.76 -2.32
CA LYS A 471 -12.14 12.90 -3.65
C LYS A 471 -11.06 12.83 -4.73
N ARG A 472 -11.31 12.01 -5.76
CA ARG A 472 -10.43 11.89 -6.94
C ARG A 472 -10.96 12.63 -8.17
N GLY A 473 -12.07 13.38 -8.06
CA GLY A 473 -12.66 14.08 -9.18
C GLY A 473 -13.59 13.23 -10.06
N TYR A 474 -14.08 12.09 -9.56
CA TYR A 474 -15.12 11.33 -10.26
C TYR A 474 -16.41 12.16 -10.38
N ASP A 475 -16.75 12.94 -9.36
CA ASP A 475 -17.89 13.85 -9.31
C ASP A 475 -17.84 14.97 -10.38
N SER A 476 -16.67 15.38 -10.82
CA SER A 476 -16.52 16.36 -11.91
C SER A 476 -16.75 15.76 -13.31
N LYS A 477 -16.60 14.42 -13.44
CA LYS A 477 -16.70 13.70 -14.71
C LYS A 477 -17.98 12.89 -14.86
N TYR A 478 -18.53 12.42 -13.75
CA TYR A 478 -19.73 11.59 -13.70
C TYR A 478 -20.76 12.22 -12.76
N CYS A 479 -21.98 12.42 -13.21
CA CYS A 479 -23.10 12.83 -12.35
C CYS A 479 -23.54 11.63 -11.50
N TYR A 480 -23.42 11.71 -10.16
CA TYR A 480 -23.94 10.70 -9.22
C TYR A 480 -24.32 11.31 -7.86
#